data_d500f9445fef88ea9f6e1eae44476fe2
#
_entry.id   d500f9445fef88ea9f6e1eae44476fe2
#
_cell.length_a   1.000
_cell.length_b   1.000
_cell.length_c   1.000
_cell.angle_alpha   90.00
_cell.angle_beta   90.00
_cell.angle_gamma   90.00
#
_symmetry.space_group_name_H-M   'P 1'
#
loop_
_entity.id
_entity.type
_entity.pdbx_description
1 polymer ?
#
loop_
_entity_poly.entity_id
_entity_poly.type
_entity_poly.pdbx_seq_one_letter_code
_entity_poly.pdbx_strand_id
1 'polypeptide(L)'
;MPSTTRTSNSQNEIVMRLSGSDRVLVIMAKAPRPGAVKTRLTPNLSPEAVTAFYCCLLDDTLALARSLETAGVEVAIMCPGSDVNELARLAGTQLLGKAASVVAQKGEGLAAGLTSVFAHFAEAHRTNAHRTNAHRRRIIAFNSDSPHLPRSVLEDAFETLAAHDVVVGPTHDGGYYLVGAKASHPTLFAGDGMGTSSAMERLLSRARALELSVGFADRFYDIDTADDLSRLAEELRLAPARAPRTAAWLKEWESTAH
;
A
#
# COMPACT_ATOMS: atom_id res chain seq x y z
N MET A 1 38.77 9.16 -44.77
CA MET A 1 37.45 9.41 -44.22
C MET A 1 37.10 8.25 -43.31
N PRO A 2 37.25 8.35 -41.96
CA PRO A 2 36.77 7.32 -41.04
C PRO A 2 35.34 7.66 -40.59
N SER A 3 34.45 6.70 -40.79
CA SER A 3 33.06 6.72 -40.31
C SER A 3 32.99 6.54 -38.79
N THR A 4 32.49 7.54 -38.12
CA THR A 4 32.20 7.50 -36.67
C THR A 4 30.91 6.71 -36.41
N THR A 5 31.05 5.51 -35.89
CA THR A 5 29.95 4.70 -35.38
C THR A 5 29.44 5.33 -34.05
N ARG A 6 28.22 5.85 -34.09
CA ARG A 6 27.50 6.35 -32.92
C ARG A 6 26.91 5.14 -32.20
N THR A 7 27.55 4.68 -31.13
CA THR A 7 26.97 3.74 -30.16
C THR A 7 25.91 4.49 -29.33
N SER A 8 24.66 4.22 -29.62
CA SER A 8 23.52 4.74 -28.90
C SER A 8 23.47 4.09 -27.49
N ASN A 9 23.52 4.92 -26.51
CA ASN A 9 23.46 4.58 -25.08
C ASN A 9 22.01 4.24 -24.68
N SER A 10 21.59 3.01 -24.98
CA SER A 10 20.20 2.53 -24.76
C SER A 10 19.91 2.06 -23.33
N GLN A 11 20.80 2.29 -22.38
CA GLN A 11 20.60 1.89 -20.97
C GLN A 11 20.03 3.01 -20.09
N ASN A 12 19.93 4.25 -20.55
CA ASN A 12 19.41 5.38 -19.76
C ASN A 12 17.96 5.77 -20.06
N GLU A 13 17.27 5.11 -20.97
CA GLU A 13 15.88 5.45 -21.31
C GLU A 13 14.80 4.66 -20.54
N ILE A 14 15.18 3.72 -19.69
CA ILE A 14 14.22 2.91 -18.91
C ILE A 14 13.77 3.62 -17.62
N VAL A 15 14.40 4.72 -17.22
CA VAL A 15 14.17 5.36 -15.91
C VAL A 15 13.07 6.43 -15.93
N MET A 16 12.43 6.79 -17.03
CA MET A 16 11.48 7.90 -17.06
C MET A 16 10.21 7.66 -17.86
N ARG A 17 9.31 6.89 -17.28
CA ARG A 17 7.87 7.13 -17.39
C ARG A 17 7.22 7.07 -16.00
N LEU A 18 7.61 7.97 -15.12
CA LEU A 18 6.73 8.36 -14.02
C LEU A 18 5.48 8.96 -14.70
N SER A 19 4.37 8.27 -14.59
CA SER A 19 3.09 8.77 -15.08
C SER A 19 2.86 10.13 -14.44
N GLY A 20 2.45 11.13 -15.21
CA GLY A 20 2.18 12.47 -14.70
C GLY A 20 0.91 12.52 -13.82
N SER A 21 0.55 11.42 -13.16
CA SER A 21 -0.59 11.31 -12.28
C SER A 21 -0.38 12.18 -11.02
N ASP A 22 -1.41 12.92 -10.66
CA ASP A 22 -1.47 13.65 -9.40
C ASP A 22 -1.91 12.76 -8.22
N ARG A 23 -2.30 11.51 -8.48
CA ARG A 23 -2.76 10.51 -7.50
C ARG A 23 -1.83 9.30 -7.48
N VAL A 24 -1.36 8.92 -6.29
CA VAL A 24 -0.48 7.75 -6.07
C VAL A 24 -1.03 6.91 -4.94
N LEU A 25 -1.23 5.63 -5.20
CA LEU A 25 -1.50 4.63 -4.19
C LEU A 25 -0.25 3.78 -3.97
N VAL A 26 0.24 3.76 -2.75
CA VAL A 26 1.44 3.02 -2.35
C VAL A 26 1.04 1.88 -1.43
N ILE A 27 1.21 0.65 -1.87
CA ILE A 27 0.96 -0.54 -1.05
C ILE A 27 2.15 -0.76 -0.13
N MET A 28 1.89 -0.77 1.19
CA MET A 28 2.89 -1.11 2.20
C MET A 28 2.94 -2.62 2.36
N ALA A 29 3.96 -3.29 1.84
CA ALA A 29 4.04 -4.74 1.83
C ALA A 29 5.37 -5.27 2.34
N LYS A 30 5.38 -6.52 2.79
CA LYS A 30 6.58 -7.34 3.07
C LYS A 30 6.60 -8.52 2.12
N ALA A 31 7.78 -9.07 1.87
CA ALA A 31 7.88 -10.34 1.14
C ALA A 31 7.24 -11.48 1.97
N PRO A 32 6.47 -12.36 1.31
CA PRO A 32 5.77 -13.46 1.97
C PRO A 32 6.75 -14.56 2.39
N ARG A 33 7.22 -14.50 3.63
CA ARG A 33 8.14 -15.51 4.22
C ARG A 33 7.55 -16.10 5.48
N PRO A 34 7.67 -17.43 5.70
CA PRO A 34 7.22 -18.08 6.93
C PRO A 34 7.78 -17.40 8.18
N GLY A 35 6.92 -17.10 9.14
CA GLY A 35 7.27 -16.42 10.39
C GLY A 35 7.56 -14.91 10.28
N ALA A 36 7.54 -14.31 9.08
CA ALA A 36 7.81 -12.89 8.88
C ALA A 36 6.54 -12.04 8.69
N VAL A 37 5.43 -12.67 8.30
CA VAL A 37 4.14 -12.01 8.01
C VAL A 37 3.03 -12.63 8.86
N LYS A 38 2.04 -11.81 9.24
CA LYS A 38 0.83 -12.25 9.96
C LYS A 38 1.07 -13.21 11.14
N THR A 39 2.10 -12.96 11.92
CA THR A 39 2.52 -13.85 13.03
C THR A 39 1.46 -14.02 14.11
N ARG A 40 0.48 -13.11 14.22
CA ARG A 40 -0.66 -13.25 15.14
C ARG A 40 -1.64 -14.36 14.73
N LEU A 41 -1.58 -14.86 13.50
CA LEU A 41 -2.37 -16.01 13.03
C LEU A 41 -1.70 -17.36 13.30
N THR A 42 -0.41 -17.39 13.65
CA THR A 42 0.35 -18.63 13.85
C THR A 42 -0.15 -19.55 15.00
N PRO A 43 -0.85 -19.06 16.04
CA PRO A 43 -1.49 -19.96 16.99
C PRO A 43 -2.57 -20.88 16.38
N ASN A 44 -3.16 -20.45 15.26
CA ASN A 44 -4.28 -21.14 14.61
C ASN A 44 -3.89 -21.79 13.27
N LEU A 45 -2.77 -21.36 12.66
CA LEU A 45 -2.32 -21.77 11.34
C LEU A 45 -0.81 -22.04 11.37
N SER A 46 -0.32 -23.01 10.58
CA SER A 46 1.13 -23.17 10.41
C SER A 46 1.75 -21.93 9.74
N PRO A 47 3.04 -21.65 9.96
CA PRO A 47 3.74 -20.53 9.30
C PRO A 47 3.63 -20.57 7.78
N GLU A 48 3.61 -21.77 7.18
CA GLU A 48 3.46 -21.99 5.74
C GLU A 48 2.04 -21.63 5.28
N ALA A 49 1.01 -22.07 6.02
CA ALA A 49 -0.39 -21.74 5.74
C ALA A 49 -0.64 -20.22 5.87
N VAL A 50 -0.09 -19.59 6.90
CA VAL A 50 -0.12 -18.13 7.07
C VAL A 50 0.55 -17.42 5.89
N THR A 51 1.68 -17.92 5.41
CA THR A 51 2.39 -17.34 4.27
C THR A 51 1.57 -17.49 2.99
N ALA A 52 0.99 -18.67 2.74
CA ALA A 52 0.12 -18.90 1.58
C ALA A 52 -1.12 -17.99 1.62
N PHE A 53 -1.72 -17.83 2.79
CA PHE A 53 -2.82 -16.90 3.01
C PHE A 53 -2.42 -15.45 2.71
N TYR A 54 -1.27 -14.99 3.24
CA TYR A 54 -0.77 -13.65 2.98
C TYR A 54 -0.47 -13.40 1.49
N CYS A 55 0.00 -14.41 0.75
CA CYS A 55 0.14 -14.30 -0.70
C CYS A 55 -1.21 -13.99 -1.36
N CYS A 56 -2.29 -14.64 -0.94
CA CYS A 56 -3.63 -14.38 -1.48
C CYS A 56 -4.11 -12.96 -1.13
N LEU A 57 -3.89 -12.50 0.12
CA LEU A 57 -4.20 -11.12 0.54
C LEU A 57 -3.45 -10.10 -0.33
N LEU A 58 -2.16 -10.30 -0.53
CA LEU A 58 -1.31 -9.41 -1.32
C LEU A 58 -1.74 -9.39 -2.79
N ASP A 59 -2.02 -10.54 -3.38
CA ASP A 59 -2.47 -10.66 -4.77
C ASP A 59 -3.79 -9.92 -5.00
N ASP A 60 -4.76 -10.10 -4.11
CA ASP A 60 -6.06 -9.41 -4.21
C ASP A 60 -5.94 -7.91 -3.92
N THR A 61 -5.05 -7.51 -2.99
CA THR A 61 -4.74 -6.08 -2.73
C THR A 61 -4.11 -5.43 -3.96
N LEU A 62 -3.18 -6.10 -4.63
CA LEU A 62 -2.59 -5.60 -5.87
C LEU A 62 -3.61 -5.51 -7.00
N ALA A 63 -4.54 -6.48 -7.09
CA ALA A 63 -5.61 -6.45 -8.07
C ALA A 63 -6.58 -5.28 -7.82
N LEU A 64 -6.94 -5.02 -6.54
CA LEU A 64 -7.74 -3.85 -6.14
C LEU A 64 -7.03 -2.54 -6.52
N ALA A 65 -5.74 -2.39 -6.15
CA ALA A 65 -4.96 -1.20 -6.47
C ALA A 65 -4.89 -0.92 -7.97
N ARG A 66 -4.66 -1.97 -8.78
CA ARG A 66 -4.63 -1.86 -10.25
C ARG A 66 -5.94 -1.44 -10.87
N SER A 67 -7.05 -1.82 -10.26
CA SER A 67 -8.36 -1.37 -10.75
C SER A 67 -8.47 0.15 -10.78
N LEU A 68 -7.71 0.86 -9.92
CA LEU A 68 -7.65 2.33 -9.88
C LEU A 68 -6.76 2.96 -10.96
N GLU A 69 -5.89 2.17 -11.64
CA GLU A 69 -5.07 2.69 -12.75
C GLU A 69 -5.94 3.21 -13.90
N THR A 70 -7.10 2.61 -14.13
CA THR A 70 -8.08 3.08 -15.12
C THR A 70 -8.66 4.46 -14.78
N ALA A 71 -8.64 4.84 -13.50
CA ALA A 71 -9.00 6.16 -13.01
C ALA A 71 -7.80 7.11 -12.91
N GLY A 72 -6.65 6.76 -13.51
CA GLY A 72 -5.44 7.58 -13.55
C GLY A 72 -4.66 7.62 -12.24
N VAL A 73 -4.79 6.62 -11.37
CA VAL A 73 -3.97 6.47 -10.16
C VAL A 73 -2.68 5.73 -10.50
N GLU A 74 -1.54 6.28 -10.11
CA GLU A 74 -0.27 5.55 -10.15
C GLU A 74 -0.20 4.58 -8.98
N VAL A 75 0.20 3.32 -9.22
CA VAL A 75 0.35 2.29 -8.19
C VAL A 75 1.81 1.97 -7.97
N ALA A 76 2.22 1.91 -6.72
CA ALA A 76 3.57 1.53 -6.31
C ALA A 76 3.53 0.61 -5.06
N ILE A 77 4.64 -0.08 -4.80
CA ILE A 77 4.85 -0.87 -3.58
C ILE A 77 6.02 -0.24 -2.82
N MET A 78 5.86 -0.03 -1.52
CA MET A 78 6.93 0.33 -0.60
C MET A 78 7.20 -0.85 0.34
N CYS A 79 8.46 -1.24 0.50
CA CYS A 79 8.83 -2.40 1.29
C CYS A 79 10.23 -2.24 1.92
N PRO A 80 10.60 -3.11 2.89
CA PRO A 80 11.98 -3.22 3.35
C PRO A 80 12.94 -3.49 2.18
N GLY A 81 14.17 -2.96 2.25
CA GLY A 81 15.14 -3.11 1.16
C GLY A 81 15.47 -4.56 0.80
N SER A 82 15.44 -5.47 1.80
CA SER A 82 15.62 -6.92 1.61
C SER A 82 14.52 -7.58 0.76
N ASP A 83 13.37 -6.95 0.64
CA ASP A 83 12.16 -7.54 0.06
C ASP A 83 11.91 -7.09 -1.39
N VAL A 84 12.66 -6.07 -1.87
CA VAL A 84 12.47 -5.44 -3.18
C VAL A 84 12.48 -6.45 -4.32
N ASN A 85 13.52 -7.30 -4.39
CA ASN A 85 13.66 -8.24 -5.51
C ASN A 85 12.55 -9.29 -5.55
N GLU A 86 12.11 -9.75 -4.39
CA GLU A 86 11.05 -10.74 -4.28
C GLU A 86 9.69 -10.15 -4.63
N LEU A 87 9.36 -8.96 -4.08
CA LEU A 87 8.12 -8.26 -4.41
C LEU A 87 8.08 -7.78 -5.86
N ALA A 88 9.20 -7.34 -6.43
CA ALA A 88 9.28 -6.99 -7.85
C ALA A 88 8.97 -8.18 -8.75
N ARG A 89 9.45 -9.37 -8.41
CA ARG A 89 9.14 -10.61 -9.13
C ARG A 89 7.67 -10.99 -8.99
N LEU A 90 7.11 -10.97 -7.76
CA LEU A 90 5.70 -11.25 -7.53
C LEU A 90 4.79 -10.24 -8.25
N ALA A 91 5.08 -8.96 -8.12
CA ALA A 91 4.35 -7.92 -8.84
C ALA A 91 4.46 -8.08 -10.37
N GLY A 92 5.63 -8.46 -10.89
CA GLY A 92 5.86 -8.69 -12.32
C GLY A 92 5.07 -9.85 -12.90
N THR A 93 4.87 -10.93 -12.16
CA THR A 93 4.05 -12.09 -12.58
C THR A 93 2.55 -11.79 -12.56
N GLN A 94 2.10 -10.94 -11.66
CA GLN A 94 0.70 -10.53 -11.52
C GLN A 94 0.33 -9.34 -12.44
N LEU A 95 1.33 -8.54 -12.84
CA LEU A 95 1.18 -7.26 -13.51
C LEU A 95 1.50 -7.39 -15.01
N LEU A 96 0.68 -8.13 -15.76
CA LEU A 96 0.76 -8.19 -17.24
C LEU A 96 0.61 -6.77 -17.82
N GLY A 97 1.75 -6.10 -18.10
CA GLY A 97 1.80 -4.94 -18.99
C GLY A 97 2.40 -3.63 -18.46
N LYS A 98 2.38 -3.34 -17.14
CA LYS A 98 3.11 -2.21 -16.53
C LYS A 98 3.67 -2.65 -15.19
N ALA A 99 4.97 -2.60 -15.02
CA ALA A 99 5.60 -2.87 -13.74
C ALA A 99 5.19 -1.80 -12.73
N ALA A 100 4.49 -2.19 -11.64
CA ALA A 100 4.39 -1.31 -10.48
C ALA A 100 5.82 -1.03 -9.98
N SER A 101 6.11 0.21 -9.65
CA SER A 101 7.40 0.54 -9.08
C SER A 101 7.48 -0.05 -7.68
N VAL A 102 8.52 -0.86 -7.42
CA VAL A 102 8.82 -1.38 -6.08
C VAL A 102 9.96 -0.55 -5.52
N VAL A 103 9.71 0.13 -4.40
CA VAL A 103 10.62 1.10 -3.80
C VAL A 103 11.04 0.64 -2.43
N ALA A 104 12.34 0.66 -2.14
CA ALA A 104 12.85 0.39 -0.81
C ALA A 104 12.55 1.54 0.14
N GLN A 105 12.00 1.23 1.33
CA GLN A 105 11.93 2.22 2.41
C GLN A 105 13.32 2.54 2.97
N LYS A 106 13.48 3.74 3.49
CA LYS A 106 14.67 4.14 4.24
C LYS A 106 14.41 3.93 5.73
N GLY A 107 15.26 3.16 6.40
CA GLY A 107 15.10 2.79 7.80
C GLY A 107 14.13 1.61 8.00
N GLU A 108 13.91 1.26 9.27
CA GLU A 108 13.15 0.07 9.65
C GLU A 108 11.80 0.43 10.29
N GLY A 109 10.84 -0.49 10.18
CA GLY A 109 9.52 -0.37 10.77
C GLY A 109 8.55 0.53 10.00
N LEU A 110 7.31 0.58 10.49
CA LEU A 110 6.19 1.26 9.82
C LEU A 110 6.38 2.78 9.75
N ALA A 111 6.88 3.40 10.82
CA ALA A 111 7.10 4.86 10.86
C ALA A 111 8.10 5.31 9.79
N ALA A 112 9.23 4.59 9.65
CA ALA A 112 10.24 4.85 8.63
C ALA A 112 9.69 4.58 7.22
N GLY A 113 8.89 3.52 7.05
CA GLY A 113 8.22 3.20 5.79
C GLY A 113 7.28 4.32 5.35
N LEU A 114 6.39 4.77 6.21
CA LEU A 114 5.46 5.88 5.93
C LEU A 114 6.20 7.17 5.60
N THR A 115 7.22 7.53 6.40
CA THR A 115 8.07 8.69 6.10
C THR A 115 8.70 8.58 4.72
N SER A 116 9.17 7.38 4.35
CA SER A 116 9.78 7.11 3.04
C SER A 116 8.80 7.26 1.89
N VAL A 117 7.53 6.82 2.06
CA VAL A 117 6.47 6.98 1.05
C VAL A 117 6.31 8.46 0.69
N PHE A 118 6.03 9.29 1.69
CA PHE A 118 5.74 10.70 1.43
C PHE A 118 6.98 11.49 0.98
N ALA A 119 8.15 11.18 1.48
CA ALA A 119 9.39 11.78 1.00
C ALA A 119 9.65 11.45 -0.48
N HIS A 120 9.58 10.15 -0.85
CA HIS A 120 9.88 9.70 -2.20
C HIS A 120 8.90 10.28 -3.25
N PHE A 121 7.60 10.13 -3.01
CA PHE A 121 6.60 10.51 -4.01
C PHE A 121 6.29 12.00 -4.05
N ALA A 122 6.48 12.76 -2.95
CA ALA A 122 6.38 14.20 -2.95
C ALA A 122 7.59 14.88 -3.63
N GLU A 123 8.81 14.37 -3.44
CA GLU A 123 10.01 14.92 -4.08
C GLU A 123 10.06 14.63 -5.58
N ALA A 124 9.72 13.41 -6.01
CA ALA A 124 9.67 13.04 -7.42
C ALA A 124 8.76 13.96 -8.25
N HIS A 125 7.71 14.51 -7.63
CA HIS A 125 6.85 15.48 -8.28
C HIS A 125 7.48 16.87 -8.39
N ARG A 126 8.24 17.30 -7.39
CA ARG A 126 8.92 18.62 -7.38
C ARG A 126 9.99 18.75 -8.46
N THR A 127 10.73 17.68 -8.74
CA THR A 127 11.76 17.66 -9.79
C THR A 127 11.18 17.69 -11.21
N ASN A 128 9.94 17.21 -11.39
CA ASN A 128 9.24 17.20 -12.67
C ASN A 128 8.32 18.40 -12.90
N ALA A 129 8.08 19.24 -11.87
CA ALA A 129 7.11 20.34 -11.87
C ALA A 129 7.53 21.58 -12.69
N HIS A 130 8.66 21.55 -13.43
CA HIS A 130 9.01 22.63 -14.38
C HIS A 130 8.05 22.72 -15.58
N ARG A 131 7.01 21.91 -15.65
CA ARG A 131 6.18 21.80 -16.86
C ARG A 131 4.69 22.10 -16.74
N THR A 132 4.07 22.38 -15.61
CA THR A 132 2.66 22.87 -15.57
C THR A 132 2.19 23.10 -14.13
N ASN A 133 1.19 23.96 -13.91
CA ASN A 133 0.46 24.26 -12.66
C ASN A 133 0.47 23.11 -11.66
N ALA A 134 1.44 23.11 -10.73
CA ALA A 134 1.71 22.00 -9.83
C ALA A 134 0.64 21.93 -8.74
N HIS A 135 -0.46 21.24 -9.03
CA HIS A 135 -1.30 20.71 -7.95
C HIS A 135 -0.45 19.77 -7.11
N ARG A 136 -0.51 19.91 -5.78
CA ARG A 136 0.17 19.00 -4.86
C ARG A 136 -0.30 17.58 -5.10
N ARG A 137 0.64 16.65 -5.23
CA ARG A 137 0.36 15.23 -5.46
C ARG A 137 -0.40 14.64 -4.27
N ARG A 138 -1.47 13.92 -4.52
CA ARG A 138 -2.23 13.18 -3.52
C ARG A 138 -1.63 11.78 -3.37
N ILE A 139 -0.99 11.51 -2.25
CA ILE A 139 -0.29 10.25 -1.99
C ILE A 139 -1.03 9.53 -0.88
N ILE A 140 -1.41 8.27 -1.11
CA ILE A 140 -2.04 7.41 -0.10
C ILE A 140 -1.15 6.18 0.09
N ALA A 141 -0.70 5.95 1.33
CA ALA A 141 -0.15 4.69 1.78
C ALA A 141 -1.29 3.80 2.26
N PHE A 142 -1.37 2.59 1.73
CA PHE A 142 -2.40 1.59 2.00
C PHE A 142 -1.75 0.28 2.45
N ASN A 143 -2.34 -0.43 3.41
CA ASN A 143 -1.84 -1.72 3.85
C ASN A 143 -2.03 -2.81 2.77
N SER A 144 -1.42 -3.97 2.96
CA SER A 144 -1.59 -5.17 2.12
C SER A 144 -2.59 -6.18 2.70
N ASP A 145 -3.32 -5.80 3.72
CA ASP A 145 -4.05 -6.68 4.64
C ASP A 145 -5.57 -6.49 4.59
N SER A 146 -6.06 -5.63 3.70
CA SER A 146 -7.49 -5.33 3.53
C SER A 146 -7.92 -5.46 2.06
N PRO A 147 -7.71 -6.63 1.41
CA PRO A 147 -7.97 -6.82 -0.03
C PRO A 147 -9.45 -6.75 -0.37
N HIS A 148 -10.32 -6.98 0.61
CA HIS A 148 -11.78 -6.98 0.49
C HIS A 148 -12.40 -5.58 0.62
N LEU A 149 -11.56 -4.53 0.79
CA LEU A 149 -12.02 -3.15 0.82
C LEU A 149 -12.73 -2.78 -0.49
N PRO A 150 -13.91 -2.16 -0.45
CA PRO A 150 -14.55 -1.65 -1.66
C PRO A 150 -13.65 -0.61 -2.36
N ARG A 151 -13.53 -0.72 -3.68
CA ARG A 151 -12.77 0.23 -4.50
C ARG A 151 -13.18 1.69 -4.26
N SER A 152 -14.48 1.94 -4.09
CA SER A 152 -15.03 3.28 -3.82
C SER A 152 -14.42 3.94 -2.59
N VAL A 153 -14.08 3.17 -1.55
CA VAL A 153 -13.46 3.71 -0.33
C VAL A 153 -12.09 4.32 -0.63
N LEU A 154 -11.30 3.71 -1.52
CA LEU A 154 -10.03 4.30 -1.96
C LEU A 154 -10.22 5.51 -2.86
N GLU A 155 -11.23 5.50 -3.73
CA GLU A 155 -11.58 6.64 -4.57
C GLU A 155 -12.02 7.83 -3.71
N ASP A 156 -12.92 7.61 -2.75
CA ASP A 156 -13.40 8.60 -1.80
C ASP A 156 -12.28 9.14 -0.90
N ALA A 157 -11.31 8.30 -0.53
CA ALA A 157 -10.12 8.75 0.19
C ALA A 157 -9.28 9.75 -0.62
N PHE A 158 -9.13 9.57 -1.93
CA PHE A 158 -8.47 10.54 -2.80
C PHE A 158 -9.27 11.85 -2.92
N GLU A 159 -10.59 11.79 -2.97
CA GLU A 159 -11.44 13.00 -2.99
C GLU A 159 -11.40 13.72 -1.63
N THR A 160 -11.45 12.97 -0.53
CA THR A 160 -11.26 13.54 0.81
C THR A 160 -9.89 14.23 0.93
N LEU A 161 -8.84 13.61 0.41
CA LEU A 161 -7.50 14.21 0.38
C LEU A 161 -7.43 15.44 -0.54
N ALA A 162 -8.31 15.59 -1.51
CA ALA A 162 -8.37 16.84 -2.29
C ALA A 162 -8.72 18.04 -1.42
N ALA A 163 -9.65 17.86 -0.47
CA ALA A 163 -10.14 18.92 0.43
C ALA A 163 -9.28 19.12 1.70
N HIS A 164 -8.53 18.10 2.15
CA HIS A 164 -7.75 18.12 3.40
C HIS A 164 -6.26 17.94 3.14
N ASP A 165 -5.40 18.28 4.11
CA ASP A 165 -3.95 18.05 4.03
C ASP A 165 -3.57 16.60 4.24
N VAL A 166 -4.35 15.89 5.09
CA VAL A 166 -4.19 14.48 5.46
C VAL A 166 -5.53 13.77 5.36
N VAL A 167 -5.54 12.51 4.93
CA VAL A 167 -6.67 11.60 5.04
C VAL A 167 -6.26 10.37 5.86
N VAL A 168 -7.16 9.86 6.70
CA VAL A 168 -6.94 8.66 7.52
C VAL A 168 -8.11 7.70 7.34
N GLY A 169 -7.84 6.43 7.08
CA GLY A 169 -8.82 5.35 7.10
C GLY A 169 -8.68 4.56 8.42
N PRO A 170 -9.54 4.81 9.42
CA PRO A 170 -9.39 4.23 10.74
C PRO A 170 -9.76 2.75 10.77
N THR A 171 -9.08 1.96 11.63
CA THR A 171 -9.48 0.60 12.01
C THR A 171 -10.28 0.58 13.30
N HIS A 172 -10.87 -0.57 13.62
CA HIS A 172 -11.65 -0.72 14.87
C HIS A 172 -10.78 -0.82 16.12
N ASP A 173 -9.52 -1.23 15.97
CA ASP A 173 -8.56 -1.44 17.05
C ASP A 173 -7.76 -0.18 17.45
N GLY A 174 -8.06 0.98 16.84
CA GLY A 174 -7.36 2.25 17.08
C GLY A 174 -6.16 2.51 16.17
N GLY A 175 -5.92 1.64 15.19
CA GLY A 175 -4.99 1.83 14.09
C GLY A 175 -5.60 2.55 12.89
N TYR A 176 -4.96 2.39 11.74
CA TYR A 176 -5.45 2.84 10.44
C TYR A 176 -4.95 1.91 9.33
N TYR A 177 -5.81 1.62 8.35
CA TYR A 177 -5.48 0.80 7.19
C TYR A 177 -4.94 1.62 6.02
N LEU A 178 -5.22 2.92 5.99
CA LEU A 178 -4.62 3.87 5.07
C LEU A 178 -4.32 5.21 5.74
N VAL A 179 -3.32 5.90 5.19
CA VAL A 179 -3.05 7.31 5.48
C VAL A 179 -2.57 7.99 4.21
N GLY A 180 -3.10 9.17 3.93
CA GLY A 180 -2.68 9.98 2.79
C GLY A 180 -2.26 11.38 3.19
N ALA A 181 -1.37 11.99 2.38
CA ALA A 181 -0.97 13.39 2.53
C ALA A 181 -0.59 14.01 1.17
N LYS A 182 -0.70 15.34 1.08
CA LYS A 182 -0.31 16.11 -0.11
C LYS A 182 1.16 16.53 -0.10
N ALA A 183 1.85 16.35 1.03
CA ALA A 183 3.25 16.72 1.20
C ALA A 183 3.94 15.77 2.19
N SER A 184 5.26 15.80 2.19
CA SER A 184 6.05 15.10 3.21
C SER A 184 6.04 15.90 4.51
N HIS A 185 5.61 15.24 5.58
CA HIS A 185 5.61 15.75 6.96
C HIS A 185 6.34 14.73 7.85
N PRO A 186 7.68 14.73 7.92
CA PRO A 186 8.44 13.71 8.64
C PRO A 186 8.02 13.53 10.10
N THR A 187 7.66 14.62 10.79
CA THR A 187 7.23 14.59 12.19
C THR A 187 5.85 13.97 12.37
N LEU A 188 5.03 13.89 11.32
CA LEU A 188 3.70 13.26 11.38
C LEU A 188 3.78 11.77 11.73
N PHE A 189 4.83 11.10 11.27
CA PHE A 189 5.06 9.65 11.48
C PHE A 189 6.22 9.37 12.44
N ALA A 190 6.84 10.40 13.06
CA ALA A 190 8.02 10.23 13.88
C ALA A 190 7.76 9.39 15.15
N GLY A 191 8.78 8.65 15.60
CA GLY A 191 8.78 7.89 16.86
C GLY A 191 7.96 6.60 16.82
N ASP A 192 7.93 5.93 17.98
CA ASP A 192 7.35 4.61 18.15
C ASP A 192 5.81 4.63 18.20
N GLY A 193 5.21 3.45 18.00
CA GLY A 193 3.77 3.23 18.21
C GLY A 193 2.89 3.50 16.99
N MET A 194 3.45 3.68 15.79
CA MET A 194 2.65 3.84 14.56
C MET A 194 1.92 2.56 14.12
N GLY A 195 2.27 1.41 14.66
CA GLY A 195 1.61 0.12 14.43
C GLY A 195 0.89 -0.44 15.67
N THR A 196 0.47 0.42 16.59
CA THR A 196 -0.24 0.02 17.82
C THR A 196 -1.67 0.58 17.83
N SER A 197 -2.48 0.14 18.81
CA SER A 197 -3.86 0.65 19.01
C SER A 197 -3.95 2.15 19.33
N SER A 198 -2.84 2.82 19.62
CA SER A 198 -2.78 4.28 19.79
C SER A 198 -2.25 5.02 18.55
N ALA A 199 -2.03 4.32 17.44
CA ALA A 199 -1.41 4.89 16.25
C ALA A 199 -2.22 6.05 15.66
N MET A 200 -3.54 5.89 15.57
CA MET A 200 -4.42 6.94 15.06
C MET A 200 -4.43 8.18 15.97
N GLU A 201 -4.54 7.99 17.29
CA GLU A 201 -4.53 9.10 18.25
C GLU A 201 -3.24 9.92 18.15
N ARG A 202 -2.09 9.23 18.05
CA ARG A 202 -0.77 9.86 17.89
C ARG A 202 -0.68 10.63 16.57
N LEU A 203 -1.17 10.05 15.48
CA LEU A 203 -1.20 10.71 14.18
C LEU A 203 -2.03 11.98 14.23
N LEU A 204 -3.24 11.93 14.80
CA LEU A 204 -4.14 13.08 14.94
C LEU A 204 -3.57 14.18 15.82
N SER A 205 -2.92 13.80 16.95
CA SER A 205 -2.23 14.75 17.83
C SER A 205 -1.12 15.49 17.08
N ARG A 206 -0.31 14.78 16.28
CA ARG A 206 0.76 15.39 15.48
C ARG A 206 0.24 16.23 14.34
N ALA A 207 -0.80 15.78 13.65
CA ALA A 207 -1.45 16.57 12.60
C ALA A 207 -1.96 17.90 13.17
N ARG A 208 -2.57 17.89 14.37
CA ARG A 208 -2.99 19.10 15.06
C ARG A 208 -1.81 20.01 15.41
N ALA A 209 -0.70 19.44 15.92
CA ALA A 209 0.50 20.23 16.23
C ALA A 209 1.16 20.86 15.01
N LEU A 210 0.93 20.28 13.83
CA LEU A 210 1.38 20.78 12.53
C LEU A 210 0.34 21.68 11.82
N GLU A 211 -0.78 21.96 12.47
CA GLU A 211 -1.92 22.72 11.92
C GLU A 211 -2.46 22.14 10.60
N LEU A 212 -2.39 20.80 10.43
CA LEU A 212 -2.88 20.11 9.24
C LEU A 212 -4.36 19.75 9.39
N SER A 213 -5.14 20.03 8.37
CA SER A 213 -6.52 19.57 8.25
C SER A 213 -6.56 18.07 7.97
N VAL A 214 -7.42 17.33 8.71
CA VAL A 214 -7.55 15.88 8.59
C VAL A 214 -8.96 15.52 8.17
N GLY A 215 -9.09 14.79 7.06
CA GLY A 215 -10.30 14.12 6.64
C GLY A 215 -10.25 12.62 6.95
N PHE A 216 -11.39 11.95 6.93
CA PHE A 216 -11.50 10.54 7.23
C PHE A 216 -12.12 9.78 6.07
N ALA A 217 -11.56 8.62 5.74
CA ALA A 217 -12.22 7.59 4.96
C ALA A 217 -13.09 6.73 5.88
N ASP A 218 -13.93 5.89 5.29
CA ASP A 218 -14.76 4.96 6.05
C ASP A 218 -13.93 4.06 6.96
N ARG A 219 -14.48 3.73 8.14
CA ARG A 219 -13.85 2.79 9.05
C ARG A 219 -13.87 1.38 8.47
N PHE A 220 -12.74 0.68 8.59
CA PHE A 220 -12.60 -0.68 8.07
C PHE A 220 -11.78 -1.56 9.02
N TYR A 221 -11.33 -2.73 8.58
CA TYR A 221 -10.47 -3.61 9.37
C TYR A 221 -9.40 -4.27 8.48
N ASP A 222 -8.31 -4.63 9.08
CA ASP A 222 -7.24 -5.48 8.57
C ASP A 222 -7.33 -6.88 9.18
N ILE A 223 -6.71 -7.85 8.55
CA ILE A 223 -6.82 -9.25 8.96
C ILE A 223 -5.59 -9.60 9.80
N ASP A 224 -5.71 -9.51 11.12
CA ASP A 224 -4.59 -9.74 12.05
C ASP A 224 -4.82 -10.91 13.01
N THR A 225 -6.07 -11.24 13.30
CA THR A 225 -6.44 -12.23 14.31
C THR A 225 -7.30 -13.35 13.73
N ALA A 226 -7.52 -14.42 14.49
CA ALA A 226 -8.44 -15.50 14.10
C ALA A 226 -9.89 -15.03 13.96
N ASP A 227 -10.30 -14.04 14.77
CA ASP A 227 -11.64 -13.45 14.69
C ASP A 227 -11.79 -12.65 13.38
N ASP A 228 -10.76 -11.88 12.96
CA ASP A 228 -10.76 -11.19 11.68
C ASP A 228 -10.82 -12.19 10.51
N LEU A 229 -10.09 -13.31 10.62
CA LEU A 229 -10.11 -14.37 9.62
C LEU A 229 -11.51 -14.98 9.47
N SER A 230 -12.17 -15.26 10.59
CA SER A 230 -13.53 -15.82 10.63
C SER A 230 -14.54 -14.82 10.01
N ARG A 231 -14.43 -13.54 10.39
CA ARG A 231 -15.24 -12.47 9.83
C ARG A 231 -15.03 -12.34 8.32
N LEU A 232 -13.78 -12.35 7.85
CA LEU A 232 -13.45 -12.30 6.43
C LEU A 232 -14.06 -13.49 5.67
N ALA A 233 -13.99 -14.70 6.23
CA ALA A 233 -14.56 -15.89 5.62
C ALA A 233 -16.08 -15.76 5.43
N GLU A 234 -16.79 -15.22 6.42
CA GLU A 234 -18.23 -14.95 6.31
C GLU A 234 -18.54 -13.91 5.24
N GLU A 235 -17.81 -12.79 5.22
CA GLU A 235 -18.00 -11.73 4.23
C GLU A 235 -17.70 -12.21 2.80
N LEU A 236 -16.60 -12.95 2.60
CA LEU A 236 -16.22 -13.45 1.28
C LEU A 236 -17.05 -14.64 0.81
N ARG A 237 -17.74 -15.36 1.70
CA ARG A 237 -18.76 -16.34 1.31
C ARG A 237 -19.94 -15.69 0.60
N LEU A 238 -20.29 -14.45 1.00
CA LEU A 238 -21.37 -13.66 0.40
C LEU A 238 -20.91 -12.84 -0.82
N ALA A 239 -19.67 -12.41 -0.84
CA ALA A 239 -19.11 -11.55 -1.88
C ALA A 239 -17.68 -11.96 -2.31
N PRO A 240 -17.50 -13.19 -2.87
CA PRO A 240 -16.17 -13.73 -3.18
C PRO A 240 -15.41 -12.90 -4.23
N ALA A 241 -16.12 -12.16 -5.06
CA ALA A 241 -15.51 -11.30 -6.07
C ALA A 241 -14.72 -10.11 -5.50
N ARG A 242 -14.89 -9.77 -4.22
CA ARG A 242 -14.12 -8.70 -3.57
C ARG A 242 -12.65 -9.05 -3.41
N ALA A 243 -12.36 -10.33 -3.08
CA ALA A 243 -11.01 -10.86 -2.91
C ALA A 243 -10.99 -12.33 -3.35
N PRO A 244 -10.99 -12.62 -4.66
CA PRO A 244 -11.28 -13.96 -5.17
C PRO A 244 -10.24 -15.01 -4.80
N ARG A 245 -8.96 -14.65 -4.71
CA ARG A 245 -7.88 -15.58 -4.31
C ARG A 245 -7.97 -15.91 -2.82
N THR A 246 -8.21 -14.88 -2.01
CA THR A 246 -8.44 -15.02 -0.58
C THR A 246 -9.68 -15.87 -0.30
N ALA A 247 -10.78 -15.65 -1.02
CA ALA A 247 -12.01 -16.44 -0.89
C ALA A 247 -11.79 -17.91 -1.25
N ALA A 248 -11.03 -18.20 -2.30
CA ALA A 248 -10.70 -19.56 -2.71
C ALA A 248 -9.86 -20.26 -1.64
N TRP A 249 -8.83 -19.60 -1.13
CA TRP A 249 -7.98 -20.14 -0.07
C TRP A 249 -8.77 -20.45 1.21
N LEU A 250 -9.63 -19.54 1.65
CA LEU A 250 -10.48 -19.72 2.83
C LEU A 250 -11.41 -20.92 2.68
N LYS A 251 -12.02 -21.10 1.52
CA LYS A 251 -12.90 -22.25 1.22
C LYS A 251 -12.15 -23.58 1.31
N GLU A 252 -10.91 -23.64 0.79
CA GLU A 252 -10.08 -24.84 0.88
C GLU A 252 -9.67 -25.13 2.34
N TRP A 253 -9.27 -24.09 3.07
CA TRP A 253 -8.89 -24.21 4.46
C TRP A 253 -10.04 -24.73 5.34
N GLU A 254 -11.24 -24.15 5.22
CA GLU A 254 -12.43 -24.62 5.94
C GLU A 254 -12.75 -26.09 5.64
N SER A 255 -12.55 -26.56 4.40
CA SER A 255 -12.81 -27.93 4.00
C SER A 255 -11.81 -28.94 4.55
N THR A 256 -10.60 -28.50 4.93
CA THR A 256 -9.52 -29.35 5.47
C THR A 256 -9.48 -29.34 7.00
N ALA A 257 -10.15 -28.41 7.65
CA ALA A 257 -10.21 -28.26 9.10
C ALA A 257 -11.31 -29.11 9.76
N HIS A 258 -12.07 -29.83 8.96
CA HIS A 258 -13.10 -30.81 9.38
C HIS A 258 -12.75 -32.21 8.90
#